data_0f361e211cdee22ea2453f300e648d00
#
_entry.id   0f361e211cdee22ea2453f300e648d00
#
_cell.length_a   1.000
_cell.length_b   1.000
_cell.length_c   1.000
_cell.angle_alpha   90.00
_cell.angle_beta   90.00
_cell.angle_gamma   90.00
#
_symmetry.space_group_name_H-M   'P 1'
#
loop_
_entity.id
_entity.type
_entity.pdbx_description
1 polymer ?
#
loop_
_entity_poly.entity_id
_entity_poly.type
_entity_poly.pdbx_seq_one_letter_code
_entity_poly.pdbx_strand_id
1 'polypeptide(L)'
;MNKKLKKNNKYTGYVISLWILYLIPISFIVILFVSAATGKLGEMPSIEQLENPKTNLATAIYSSDGTVLGKFYLNDNRTPISFSQLPKNIIDALISTEDERFYSHSGIDFKGTLRAIFYLGKKGGASTITQQLARQLFVGVRSRNKIEAIVQKVKEWVLAVKLERRFTKNEIIAMYLNIYD
;
A
#
# COMPACT_ATOMS: atom_id res chain seq x y z
N MET A 1 22.45 -59.88 -21.44
CA MET A 1 21.76 -58.99 -22.46
C MET A 1 20.77 -58.13 -21.77
N ASN A 2 21.17 -56.91 -21.33
CA ASN A 2 20.35 -55.99 -20.55
C ASN A 2 19.55 -55.07 -21.50
N LYS A 3 18.27 -55.35 -21.71
CA LYS A 3 17.32 -54.37 -22.30
C LYS A 3 16.98 -53.30 -21.25
N LYS A 4 17.68 -52.17 -21.26
CA LYS A 4 17.22 -50.98 -20.57
C LYS A 4 15.86 -50.57 -21.13
N LEU A 5 14.82 -50.71 -20.31
CA LEU A 5 13.48 -50.20 -20.61
C LEU A 5 13.58 -48.68 -20.87
N LYS A 6 13.40 -48.26 -22.11
CA LYS A 6 13.22 -46.87 -22.50
C LYS A 6 11.90 -46.41 -21.87
N LYS A 7 11.96 -45.87 -20.64
CA LYS A 7 10.80 -45.31 -19.93
C LYS A 7 10.26 -44.15 -20.76
N ASN A 8 9.02 -44.29 -21.15
CA ASN A 8 8.30 -43.47 -22.10
C ASN A 8 8.28 -41.99 -21.64
N ASN A 9 9.14 -41.14 -22.23
CA ASN A 9 9.32 -39.72 -21.91
C ASN A 9 8.17 -38.85 -22.41
N LYS A 10 7.06 -39.43 -22.86
CA LYS A 10 5.92 -38.70 -23.45
C LYS A 10 5.25 -37.74 -22.46
N TYR A 11 5.19 -38.10 -21.19
CA TYR A 11 4.56 -37.24 -20.14
C TYR A 11 5.52 -36.22 -19.54
N THR A 12 6.82 -36.42 -19.62
CA THR A 12 7.83 -35.51 -19.09
C THR A 12 7.73 -34.12 -19.72
N GLY A 13 7.50 -34.07 -21.06
CA GLY A 13 7.31 -32.80 -21.78
C GLY A 13 6.08 -32.03 -21.29
N TYR A 14 4.96 -32.72 -21.08
CA TYR A 14 3.74 -32.07 -20.54
C TYR A 14 3.92 -31.57 -19.11
N VAL A 15 4.59 -32.34 -18.26
CA VAL A 15 4.90 -31.94 -16.88
C VAL A 15 5.80 -30.71 -16.86
N ILE A 16 6.85 -30.68 -17.68
CA ILE A 16 7.74 -29.52 -17.81
C ILE A 16 6.95 -28.30 -18.30
N SER A 17 6.13 -28.44 -19.32
CA SER A 17 5.31 -27.35 -19.85
C SER A 17 4.34 -26.78 -18.79
N LEU A 18 3.73 -27.64 -17.97
CA LEU A 18 2.88 -27.22 -16.86
C LEU A 18 3.66 -26.44 -15.79
N TRP A 19 4.87 -26.91 -15.43
CA TRP A 19 5.73 -26.18 -14.50
C TRP A 19 6.17 -24.83 -15.06
N ILE A 20 6.52 -24.74 -16.33
CA ILE A 20 6.88 -23.50 -17.01
C ILE A 20 5.69 -22.53 -16.96
N LEU A 21 4.50 -23.00 -17.35
CA LEU A 21 3.26 -22.18 -17.33
C LEU A 21 2.93 -21.66 -15.92
N TYR A 22 3.25 -22.41 -14.87
CA TYR A 22 3.03 -22.03 -13.48
C TYR A 22 4.13 -21.11 -12.93
N LEU A 23 5.41 -21.41 -13.20
CA LEU A 23 6.55 -20.71 -12.62
C LEU A 23 6.82 -19.35 -13.28
N ILE A 24 6.59 -19.20 -14.58
CA ILE A 24 6.85 -17.93 -15.29
C ILE A 24 6.02 -16.78 -14.70
N PRO A 25 4.69 -16.87 -14.54
CA PRO A 25 3.90 -15.79 -13.94
C PRO A 25 4.31 -15.46 -12.51
N ILE A 26 4.62 -16.48 -11.71
CA ILE A 26 5.07 -16.29 -10.33
C ILE A 26 6.41 -15.57 -10.29
N SER A 27 7.39 -16.02 -11.09
CA SER A 27 8.70 -15.38 -11.18
C SER A 27 8.58 -13.93 -11.64
N PHE A 28 7.71 -13.65 -12.61
CA PHE A 28 7.45 -12.29 -13.08
C PHE A 28 6.90 -11.40 -11.95
N ILE A 29 5.92 -11.88 -11.18
CA ILE A 29 5.37 -11.14 -10.04
C ILE A 29 6.47 -10.89 -8.99
N VAL A 30 7.24 -11.90 -8.63
CA VAL A 30 8.34 -11.76 -7.65
C VAL A 30 9.37 -10.74 -8.13
N ILE A 31 9.80 -10.82 -9.39
CA ILE A 31 10.76 -9.87 -9.98
C ILE A 31 10.19 -8.45 -9.95
N LEU A 32 8.91 -8.28 -10.26
CA LEU A 32 8.23 -6.99 -10.24
C LEU A 32 8.25 -6.37 -8.84
N PHE A 33 7.90 -7.15 -7.80
CA PHE A 33 7.91 -6.70 -6.41
C PHE A 33 9.33 -6.41 -5.90
N VAL A 34 10.29 -7.27 -6.21
CA VAL A 34 11.70 -7.05 -5.83
C VAL A 34 12.25 -5.80 -6.52
N SER A 35 11.95 -5.60 -7.80
CA SER A 35 12.36 -4.41 -8.54
C SER A 35 11.74 -3.13 -7.97
N ALA A 36 10.48 -3.17 -7.54
CA ALA A 36 9.85 -2.06 -6.84
C ALA A 36 10.52 -1.80 -5.49
N ALA A 37 10.72 -2.84 -4.68
CA ALA A 37 11.31 -2.74 -3.34
C ALA A 37 12.75 -2.20 -3.34
N THR A 38 13.52 -2.51 -4.41
CA THR A 38 14.91 -2.06 -4.60
C THR A 38 15.03 -0.71 -5.32
N GLY A 39 13.91 -0.06 -5.66
CA GLY A 39 13.90 1.25 -6.34
C GLY A 39 14.19 1.20 -7.84
N LYS A 40 14.34 0.02 -8.46
CA LYS A 40 14.58 -0.10 -9.92
C LYS A 40 13.42 0.38 -10.78
N LEU A 41 12.21 0.42 -10.24
CA LEU A 41 11.00 0.94 -10.89
C LEU A 41 10.73 2.41 -10.56
N GLY A 42 11.75 3.15 -10.12
CA GLY A 42 11.70 4.54 -9.70
C GLY A 42 11.88 4.68 -8.20
N GLU A 43 12.25 5.88 -7.77
CA GLU A 43 12.60 6.16 -6.37
C GLU A 43 11.54 5.67 -5.39
N MET A 44 12.03 5.08 -4.31
CA MET A 44 11.24 4.66 -3.16
C MET A 44 11.66 5.51 -1.96
N PRO A 45 10.72 5.97 -1.13
CA PRO A 45 11.08 6.76 0.04
C PRO A 45 12.03 6.01 0.96
N SER A 46 12.98 6.75 1.52
CA SER A 46 13.86 6.25 2.57
C SER A 46 13.07 5.94 3.84
N ILE A 47 13.68 5.20 4.77
CA ILE A 47 13.06 4.92 6.08
C ILE A 47 12.76 6.22 6.83
N GLU A 48 13.70 7.16 6.78
CA GLU A 48 13.56 8.48 7.41
C GLU A 48 12.40 9.29 6.84
N GLN A 49 12.18 9.22 5.52
CA GLN A 49 11.03 9.86 4.87
C GLN A 49 9.70 9.17 5.22
N LEU A 50 9.72 7.86 5.49
CA LEU A 50 8.55 7.13 5.98
C LEU A 50 8.20 7.52 7.41
N GLU A 51 9.20 7.71 8.27
CA GLU A 51 9.03 8.09 9.68
C GLU A 51 8.63 9.57 9.84
N ASN A 52 9.11 10.43 8.92
CA ASN A 52 8.81 11.85 8.92
C ASN A 52 8.28 12.30 7.54
N PRO A 53 7.06 11.91 7.17
CA PRO A 53 6.49 12.31 5.90
C PRO A 53 6.31 13.83 5.88
N LYS A 54 6.75 14.45 4.78
CA LYS A 54 6.56 15.89 4.58
C LYS A 54 5.07 16.16 4.39
N THR A 55 4.45 16.72 5.41
CA THR A 55 3.07 17.19 5.35
C THR A 55 3.06 18.72 5.40
N ASN A 56 2.24 19.33 4.57
CA ASN A 56 2.05 20.77 4.59
C ASN A 56 1.13 21.13 5.77
N LEU A 57 1.73 21.32 6.94
CA LEU A 57 1.00 21.70 8.14
C LEU A 57 1.04 23.22 8.33
N ALA A 58 -0.03 23.76 8.90
CA ALA A 58 -0.05 25.14 9.32
C ALA A 58 0.86 25.34 10.54
N THR A 59 1.69 26.39 10.51
CA THR A 59 2.52 26.79 11.65
C THR A 59 1.71 27.74 12.54
N ALA A 60 1.49 27.36 13.80
CA ALA A 60 0.86 28.24 14.76
C ALA A 60 1.87 29.30 15.25
N ILE A 61 1.40 30.56 15.30
CA ILE A 61 2.14 31.70 15.82
C ILE A 61 1.60 32.01 17.21
N TYR A 62 2.47 32.03 18.21
CA TYR A 62 2.09 32.28 19.59
C TYR A 62 2.64 33.63 20.07
N SER A 63 1.92 34.28 20.97
CA SER A 63 2.45 35.38 21.75
C SER A 63 3.31 34.90 22.91
N SER A 64 3.99 35.79 23.61
CA SER A 64 4.86 35.46 24.74
C SER A 64 4.12 34.79 25.92
N ASP A 65 2.81 34.99 26.03
CA ASP A 65 1.94 34.37 27.03
C ASP A 65 1.34 33.02 26.59
N GLY A 66 1.72 32.51 25.38
CA GLY A 66 1.23 31.24 24.84
C GLY A 66 -0.12 31.33 24.12
N THR A 67 -0.67 32.54 23.96
CA THR A 67 -1.93 32.72 23.20
C THR A 67 -1.66 32.57 21.69
N VAL A 68 -2.51 31.82 20.99
CA VAL A 68 -2.42 31.68 19.54
C VAL A 68 -2.80 32.97 18.86
N LEU A 69 -1.86 33.65 18.21
CA LEU A 69 -2.06 34.89 17.46
C LEU A 69 -2.60 34.61 16.05
N GLY A 70 -2.26 33.47 15.47
CA GLY A 70 -2.70 33.10 14.13
C GLY A 70 -2.00 31.86 13.63
N LYS A 71 -2.28 31.51 12.38
CA LYS A 71 -1.62 30.38 11.69
C LYS A 71 -1.02 30.86 10.37
N PHE A 72 0.20 30.45 10.10
CA PHE A 72 0.85 30.65 8.80
C PHE A 72 0.79 29.34 8.01
N TYR A 73 0.25 29.38 6.80
CA TYR A 73 0.15 28.22 5.90
C TYR A 73 0.26 28.69 4.45
N LEU A 74 0.78 27.83 3.58
CA LEU A 74 0.89 28.10 2.14
C LEU A 74 -0.36 27.64 1.39
N ASN A 75 -0.70 26.37 1.53
CA ASN A 75 -1.82 25.75 0.80
C ASN A 75 -2.86 25.11 1.74
N ASP A 76 -2.42 24.56 2.88
CA ASP A 76 -3.25 23.78 3.80
C ASP A 76 -3.25 24.39 5.20
N ASN A 77 -4.44 24.72 5.72
CA ASN A 77 -4.63 25.16 7.10
C ASN A 77 -4.97 23.98 8.02
N ARG A 78 -4.16 22.92 7.98
CA ARG A 78 -4.39 21.71 8.77
C ARG A 78 -3.67 21.78 10.11
N THR A 79 -4.36 21.36 11.14
CA THR A 79 -3.79 21.13 12.46
C THR A 79 -3.80 19.63 12.71
N PRO A 80 -2.64 18.99 12.86
CA PRO A 80 -2.60 17.54 13.09
C PRO A 80 -3.24 17.22 14.44
N ILE A 81 -3.98 16.12 14.48
CA ILE A 81 -4.56 15.56 15.69
C ILE A 81 -3.98 14.17 15.96
N SER A 82 -3.79 13.86 17.23
CA SER A 82 -3.36 12.53 17.65
C SER A 82 -4.53 11.53 17.63
N PHE A 83 -4.22 10.23 17.57
CA PHE A 83 -5.25 9.19 17.62
C PHE A 83 -6.17 9.31 18.85
N SER A 84 -5.63 9.68 20.00
CA SER A 84 -6.40 9.85 21.25
C SER A 84 -7.44 10.97 21.18
N GLN A 85 -7.31 11.90 20.25
CA GLN A 85 -8.24 13.00 20.03
C GLN A 85 -9.33 12.65 19.00
N LEU A 86 -9.20 11.50 18.31
CA LEU A 86 -10.17 11.06 17.30
C LEU A 86 -11.41 10.48 17.97
N PRO A 87 -12.61 10.96 17.62
CA PRO A 87 -13.84 10.34 18.07
C PRO A 87 -13.97 8.91 17.51
N LYS A 88 -14.42 7.99 18.36
CA LYS A 88 -14.56 6.57 18.00
C LYS A 88 -15.46 6.34 16.77
N ASN A 89 -16.53 7.12 16.64
CA ASN A 89 -17.45 7.01 15.51
C ASN A 89 -16.80 7.35 14.16
N ILE A 90 -15.83 8.25 14.11
CA ILE A 90 -15.06 8.56 12.90
C ILE A 90 -14.16 7.39 12.51
N ILE A 91 -13.51 6.79 13.51
CA ILE A 91 -12.66 5.60 13.30
C ILE A 91 -13.50 4.44 12.78
N ASP A 92 -14.63 4.16 13.43
CA ASP A 92 -15.53 3.07 13.06
C ASP A 92 -16.11 3.29 11.65
N ALA A 93 -16.49 4.51 11.30
CA ALA A 93 -16.98 4.88 9.97
C ALA A 93 -15.91 4.66 8.90
N LEU A 94 -14.69 5.16 9.14
CA LEU A 94 -13.56 4.97 8.22
C LEU A 94 -13.29 3.49 7.95
N ILE A 95 -13.18 2.68 9.01
CA ILE A 95 -12.88 1.25 8.89
C ILE A 95 -14.02 0.54 8.16
N SER A 96 -15.27 0.83 8.49
CA SER A 96 -16.43 0.18 7.87
C SER A 96 -16.57 0.50 6.39
N THR A 97 -16.17 1.69 5.96
CA THR A 97 -16.32 2.15 4.57
C THR A 97 -15.13 1.80 3.70
N GLU A 98 -13.91 1.98 4.20
CA GLU A 98 -12.69 1.86 3.40
C GLU A 98 -11.99 0.50 3.57
N ASP A 99 -12.01 -0.08 4.77
CA ASP A 99 -11.21 -1.28 5.05
C ASP A 99 -11.74 -2.06 6.27
N GLU A 100 -12.87 -2.73 6.10
CA GLU A 100 -13.57 -3.49 7.16
C GLU A 100 -12.64 -4.44 7.95
N ARG A 101 -11.60 -4.97 7.30
CA ARG A 101 -10.64 -5.90 7.90
C ARG A 101 -9.31 -5.25 8.27
N PHE A 102 -9.26 -3.94 8.43
CA PHE A 102 -8.05 -3.17 8.70
C PHE A 102 -7.15 -3.78 9.79
N TYR A 103 -7.74 -4.19 10.89
CA TYR A 103 -6.98 -4.77 12.02
C TYR A 103 -6.53 -6.22 11.80
N SER A 104 -6.98 -6.89 10.74
CA SER A 104 -6.71 -8.31 10.49
C SER A 104 -5.64 -8.60 9.43
N HIS A 105 -5.06 -7.56 8.84
CA HIS A 105 -4.00 -7.70 7.83
C HIS A 105 -2.86 -6.70 8.07
N SER A 106 -1.73 -6.90 7.40
CA SER A 106 -0.52 -6.05 7.50
C SER A 106 -0.28 -5.28 6.20
N GLY A 107 -1.18 -4.34 5.90
CA GLY A 107 -1.09 -3.45 4.73
C GLY A 107 -1.73 -3.99 3.45
N ILE A 108 -1.90 -5.30 3.30
CA ILE A 108 -2.55 -5.92 2.15
C ILE A 108 -3.65 -6.87 2.63
N ASP A 109 -4.88 -6.62 2.20
CA ASP A 109 -5.99 -7.54 2.40
C ASP A 109 -6.07 -8.54 1.24
N PHE A 110 -5.47 -9.72 1.43
CA PHE A 110 -5.46 -10.76 0.42
C PHE A 110 -6.86 -11.29 0.09
N LYS A 111 -7.76 -11.39 1.07
CA LYS A 111 -9.15 -11.84 0.85
C LYS A 111 -9.92 -10.85 -0.02
N GLY A 112 -9.81 -9.56 0.30
CA GLY A 112 -10.39 -8.48 -0.51
C GLY A 112 -9.79 -8.42 -1.91
N THR A 113 -8.48 -8.56 -2.02
CA THR A 113 -7.76 -8.57 -3.31
C THR A 113 -8.23 -9.72 -4.20
N LEU A 114 -8.30 -10.95 -3.67
CA LEU A 114 -8.82 -12.09 -4.41
C LEU A 114 -10.28 -11.88 -4.83
N ARG A 115 -11.13 -11.40 -3.92
CA ARG A 115 -12.51 -11.04 -4.24
C ARG A 115 -12.59 -10.04 -5.40
N ALA A 116 -11.78 -8.96 -5.34
CA ALA A 116 -11.78 -7.94 -6.39
C ALA A 116 -11.34 -8.49 -7.74
N ILE A 117 -10.35 -9.39 -7.77
CA ILE A 117 -9.90 -10.08 -8.99
C ILE A 117 -11.02 -10.96 -9.55
N PHE A 118 -11.60 -11.84 -8.72
CA PHE A 118 -12.67 -12.76 -9.16
C PHE A 118 -13.90 -12.04 -9.71
N TYR A 119 -14.29 -10.94 -9.09
CA TYR A 119 -15.47 -10.17 -9.49
C TYR A 119 -15.14 -8.98 -10.39
N LEU A 120 -13.87 -8.86 -10.87
CA LEU A 120 -13.41 -7.76 -11.73
C LEU A 120 -13.76 -6.37 -11.16
N GLY A 121 -13.66 -6.23 -9.84
CA GLY A 121 -13.98 -4.99 -9.13
C GLY A 121 -15.46 -4.68 -8.94
N LYS A 122 -16.40 -5.47 -9.50
CA LYS A 122 -17.85 -5.22 -9.41
C LYS A 122 -18.42 -5.27 -7.99
N LYS A 123 -17.73 -5.95 -7.07
CA LYS A 123 -18.14 -6.07 -5.66
C LYS A 123 -17.23 -5.23 -4.72
N GLY A 124 -16.84 -4.05 -5.16
CA GLY A 124 -16.01 -3.11 -4.40
C GLY A 124 -14.52 -3.23 -4.64
N GLY A 125 -13.79 -2.20 -4.24
CA GLY A 125 -12.33 -2.15 -4.29
C GLY A 125 -11.67 -3.11 -3.28
N ALA A 126 -10.35 -3.22 -3.37
CA ALA A 126 -9.53 -4.00 -2.45
C ALA A 126 -8.34 -3.20 -1.91
N SER A 127 -8.35 -1.88 -2.10
CA SER A 127 -7.30 -1.02 -1.56
C SER A 127 -7.53 -0.81 -0.06
N THR A 128 -6.52 -1.09 0.74
CA THR A 128 -6.56 -0.87 2.19
C THR A 128 -6.31 0.59 2.55
N ILE A 129 -6.67 1.00 3.77
CA ILE A 129 -6.34 2.32 4.33
C ILE A 129 -4.83 2.59 4.20
N THR A 130 -3.99 1.63 4.55
CA THR A 130 -2.53 1.78 4.48
C THR A 130 -2.02 1.94 3.04
N GLN A 131 -2.64 1.26 2.05
CA GLN A 131 -2.30 1.46 0.63
C GLN A 131 -2.71 2.84 0.13
N GLN A 132 -3.86 3.35 0.57
CA GLN A 132 -4.32 4.69 0.23
C GLN A 132 -3.39 5.75 0.85
N LEU A 133 -3.00 5.58 2.11
CA LEU A 133 -2.01 6.43 2.79
C LEU A 133 -0.67 6.42 2.05
N ALA A 134 -0.15 5.24 1.70
CA ALA A 134 1.09 5.10 0.94
C ALA A 134 1.03 5.82 -0.42
N ARG A 135 -0.11 5.76 -1.10
CA ARG A 135 -0.32 6.48 -2.36
C ARG A 135 -0.26 7.99 -2.17
N GLN A 136 -0.97 8.52 -1.19
CA GLN A 136 -1.02 9.97 -0.95
C GLN A 136 0.34 10.54 -0.55
N LEU A 137 1.05 9.84 0.34
CA LEU A 137 2.34 10.32 0.84
C LEU A 137 3.48 10.22 -0.18
N PHE A 138 3.50 9.16 -1.01
CA PHE A 138 4.72 8.79 -1.73
C PHE A 138 4.56 8.47 -3.21
N VAL A 139 3.36 8.10 -3.67
CA VAL A 139 3.14 7.67 -5.06
C VAL A 139 2.49 8.74 -5.90
N GLY A 140 1.61 9.54 -5.30
CA GLY A 140 0.92 10.65 -5.95
C GLY A 140 -0.28 10.22 -6.81
N VAL A 141 -0.60 11.06 -7.79
CA VAL A 141 -1.76 10.88 -8.66
C VAL A 141 -1.58 9.65 -9.56
N ARG A 142 -2.65 8.86 -9.70
CA ARG A 142 -2.62 7.66 -10.54
C ARG A 142 -2.43 8.02 -12.01
N SER A 143 -1.45 7.38 -12.66
CA SER A 143 -1.19 7.55 -14.09
C SER A 143 -2.37 7.03 -14.94
N ARG A 144 -2.62 7.70 -16.06
CA ARG A 144 -3.55 7.24 -17.11
C ARG A 144 -2.96 6.09 -17.93
N ASN A 145 -1.64 5.95 -17.94
CA ASN A 145 -0.96 4.82 -18.58
C ASN A 145 -1.15 3.56 -17.73
N LYS A 146 -1.70 2.49 -18.32
CA LYS A 146 -1.99 1.23 -17.63
C LYS A 146 -0.74 0.57 -17.05
N ILE A 147 0.41 0.62 -17.74
CA ILE A 147 1.67 0.02 -17.27
C ILE A 147 2.18 0.78 -16.05
N GLU A 148 2.22 2.11 -16.12
CA GLU A 148 2.62 2.95 -15.01
C GLU A 148 1.67 2.79 -13.81
N ALA A 149 0.37 2.69 -14.05
CA ALA A 149 -0.63 2.45 -13.00
C ALA A 149 -0.41 1.11 -12.28
N ILE A 150 0.04 0.06 -12.99
CA ILE A 150 0.42 -1.22 -12.38
C ILE A 150 1.68 -1.04 -11.53
N VAL A 151 2.70 -0.37 -12.05
CA VAL A 151 3.94 -0.09 -11.30
C VAL A 151 3.64 0.74 -10.04
N GLN A 152 2.81 1.78 -10.16
CA GLN A 152 2.34 2.56 -9.01
C GLN A 152 1.64 1.67 -7.98
N LYS A 153 0.76 0.77 -8.42
CA LYS A 153 0.05 -0.14 -7.52
C LYS A 153 0.98 -1.10 -6.78
N VAL A 154 2.01 -1.60 -7.45
CA VAL A 154 3.03 -2.44 -6.80
C VAL A 154 3.83 -1.63 -5.77
N LYS A 155 4.19 -0.38 -6.07
CA LYS A 155 4.82 0.53 -5.11
C LYS A 155 3.94 0.78 -3.89
N GLU A 156 2.64 1.07 -4.10
CA GLU A 156 1.67 1.22 -3.01
C GLU A 156 1.69 0.01 -2.06
N TRP A 157 1.69 -1.21 -2.61
CA TRP A 157 1.70 -2.43 -1.82
C TRP A 157 2.99 -2.60 -1.01
N VAL A 158 4.14 -2.37 -1.64
CA VAL A 158 5.44 -2.44 -0.96
C VAL A 158 5.51 -1.40 0.18
N LEU A 159 5.06 -0.17 -0.11
CA LEU A 159 5.05 0.91 0.87
C LEU A 159 4.07 0.66 2.01
N ALA A 160 2.88 0.13 1.71
CA ALA A 160 1.90 -0.24 2.73
C ALA A 160 2.48 -1.27 3.72
N VAL A 161 3.16 -2.30 3.23
CA VAL A 161 3.84 -3.28 4.11
C VAL A 161 4.97 -2.64 4.91
N LYS A 162 5.74 -1.69 4.33
CA LYS A 162 6.77 -0.97 5.06
C LYS A 162 6.18 -0.08 6.16
N LEU A 163 5.09 0.62 5.89
CA LEU A 163 4.38 1.44 6.88
C LEU A 163 3.86 0.58 8.05
N GLU A 164 3.21 -0.53 7.77
CA GLU A 164 2.67 -1.43 8.81
C GLU A 164 3.77 -2.09 9.69
N ARG A 165 5.00 -2.13 9.22
CA ARG A 165 6.15 -2.59 10.01
C ARG A 165 6.71 -1.50 10.92
N ARG A 166 6.42 -0.24 10.65
CA ARG A 166 6.97 0.92 11.35
C ARG A 166 5.97 1.58 12.29
N PHE A 167 4.71 1.59 11.89
CA PHE A 167 3.64 2.29 12.59
C PHE A 167 2.60 1.32 13.08
N THR A 168 2.03 1.62 14.23
CA THR A 168 0.87 0.92 14.78
C THR A 168 -0.39 1.25 13.93
N LYS A 169 -1.39 0.42 14.04
CA LYS A 169 -2.69 0.65 13.39
C LYS A 169 -3.29 2.01 13.75
N ASN A 170 -3.16 2.40 15.00
CA ASN A 170 -3.68 3.68 15.50
C ASN A 170 -2.94 4.88 14.87
N GLU A 171 -1.62 4.78 14.74
CA GLU A 171 -0.82 5.81 14.07
C GLU A 171 -1.16 5.90 12.58
N ILE A 172 -1.39 4.77 11.91
CA ILE A 172 -1.80 4.75 10.50
C ILE A 172 -3.14 5.43 10.31
N ILE A 173 -4.14 5.18 11.19
CA ILE A 173 -5.43 5.87 11.16
C ILE A 173 -5.25 7.37 11.36
N ALA A 174 -4.46 7.77 12.36
CA ALA A 174 -4.19 9.19 12.63
C ALA A 174 -3.52 9.87 11.43
N MET A 175 -2.49 9.26 10.85
CA MET A 175 -1.84 9.77 9.64
C MET A 175 -2.81 9.88 8.47
N TYR A 176 -3.64 8.86 8.25
CA TYR A 176 -4.61 8.86 7.17
C TYR A 176 -5.58 10.03 7.29
N LEU A 177 -6.20 10.22 8.47
CA LEU A 177 -7.16 11.29 8.70
C LEU A 177 -6.53 12.70 8.72
N ASN A 178 -5.23 12.80 9.03
CA ASN A 178 -4.51 14.07 8.98
C ASN A 178 -4.12 14.48 7.54
N ILE A 179 -4.10 13.56 6.59
CA ILE A 179 -3.63 13.81 5.21
C ILE A 179 -4.80 13.78 4.22
N TYR A 180 -5.84 13.03 4.51
CA TYR A 180 -6.96 12.83 3.58
C TYR A 180 -7.79 14.12 3.44
N ASP A 181 -8.10 14.48 2.17
CA ASP A 181 -9.01 15.58 1.81
C ASP A 181 -10.45 15.06 1.72
#